data_bffd9e127b219602f2ad2d803ba67c69
#
_entry.id   bffd9e127b219602f2ad2d803ba67c69
#
_cell.length_a   1.000
_cell.length_b   1.000
_cell.length_c   1.000
_cell.angle_alpha   90.00
_cell.angle_beta   90.00
_cell.angle_gamma   90.00
#
_symmetry.space_group_name_H-M   'P 1'
#
loop_
_entity.id
_entity.type
_entity.pdbx_description
1 polymer ?
#
loop_
_entity_poly.entity_id
_entity_poly.type
_entity_poly.pdbx_seq_one_letter_code
_entity_poly.pdbx_strand_id
1 'polypeptide(L)'
;MNRRFFCNALGFFGVGATLPLTACSAGASKKTFPLQLSEAQWRKLLPYDRFQVLRNDATEPSGSSALNKEENAGTYTCAGCNLPLFSSVNKYDSGTGWPSFWQPLHADNIGTTKDFKLILPRTEYHCARCGGHQGHIFDDGPRPTGKRYCNNGLALKFVPEDEALPDLV
;
A
#
# COMPACT_ATOMS: atom_id res chain seq x y z
N MET A 1 52.63 13.60 -66.04
CA MET A 1 51.90 14.70 -66.71
C MET A 1 50.96 15.42 -65.71
N ASN A 2 51.31 16.68 -65.50
CA ASN A 2 50.64 17.72 -64.69
C ASN A 2 49.09 17.70 -64.70
N ARG A 3 48.46 18.01 -63.58
CA ARG A 3 47.81 19.34 -63.36
C ARG A 3 47.30 19.50 -61.94
N ARG A 4 47.85 20.50 -61.30
CA ARG A 4 47.31 21.15 -60.11
C ARG A 4 46.04 21.92 -60.50
N PHE A 5 45.02 21.93 -59.60
CA PHE A 5 44.10 23.06 -59.42
C PHE A 5 43.75 23.30 -57.96
N PHE A 6 44.09 24.48 -57.53
CA PHE A 6 43.67 25.17 -56.31
C PHE A 6 42.15 25.47 -56.35
N CYS A 7 41.45 25.38 -55.25
CA CYS A 7 40.39 26.36 -54.88
C CYS A 7 40.00 26.23 -53.42
N ASN A 8 40.40 27.17 -52.68
CA ASN A 8 39.72 28.06 -51.74
C ASN A 8 38.79 27.49 -50.67
N ALA A 9 39.22 27.84 -49.48
CA ALA A 9 38.51 27.81 -48.21
C ALA A 9 37.23 28.69 -48.22
N LEU A 10 36.17 28.17 -47.62
CA LEU A 10 35.13 28.98 -47.00
C LEU A 10 34.73 28.32 -45.68
N GLY A 11 35.21 28.97 -44.60
CA GLY A 11 34.83 28.58 -43.26
C GLY A 11 33.39 28.93 -42.99
N PHE A 12 32.64 27.94 -42.55
CA PHE A 12 31.37 28.16 -41.88
C PHE A 12 31.56 27.91 -40.38
N PHE A 13 31.61 29.01 -39.62
CA PHE A 13 31.48 28.96 -38.17
C PHE A 13 30.02 28.64 -37.86
N GLY A 14 29.73 27.41 -37.58
CA GLY A 14 28.47 26.99 -37.00
C GLY A 14 28.50 27.21 -35.48
N VAL A 15 27.85 28.25 -35.00
CA VAL A 15 27.58 28.46 -33.59
C VAL A 15 26.57 27.38 -33.16
N GLY A 16 27.03 26.33 -32.55
CA GLY A 16 26.20 25.29 -31.95
C GLY A 16 25.57 25.81 -30.66
N ALA A 17 24.30 26.25 -30.73
CA ALA A 17 23.51 26.56 -29.56
C ALA A 17 23.17 25.22 -28.87
N THR A 18 23.90 24.89 -27.82
CA THR A 18 23.54 23.81 -26.91
C THR A 18 22.40 24.26 -26.02
N LEU A 19 21.17 23.85 -26.34
CA LEU A 19 20.02 23.99 -25.47
C LEU A 19 20.22 23.04 -24.28
N PRO A 20 20.14 23.52 -23.02
CA PRO A 20 20.14 22.61 -21.87
C PRO A 20 18.84 21.81 -21.89
N LEU A 21 18.93 20.49 -22.04
CA LEU A 21 17.81 19.58 -21.72
C LEU A 21 17.57 19.64 -20.21
N THR A 22 16.62 20.47 -19.79
CA THR A 22 16.05 20.41 -18.46
C THR A 22 15.26 19.10 -18.38
N ALA A 23 15.86 18.06 -17.81
CA ALA A 23 15.16 16.85 -17.44
C ALA A 23 14.17 17.21 -16.33
N CYS A 24 12.89 17.41 -16.69
CA CYS A 24 11.80 17.40 -15.73
C CYS A 24 11.72 16.00 -15.12
N SER A 25 12.39 15.82 -13.98
CA SER A 25 12.13 14.69 -13.09
C SER A 25 10.69 14.85 -12.59
N ALA A 26 9.76 14.13 -13.20
CA ALA A 26 8.42 13.93 -12.67
C ALA A 26 8.54 13.13 -11.38
N GLY A 27 8.77 13.82 -10.27
CA GLY A 27 8.73 13.22 -8.94
C GLY A 27 7.33 12.65 -8.71
N ALA A 28 7.22 11.32 -8.63
CA ALA A 28 5.99 10.68 -8.18
C ALA A 28 5.61 11.32 -6.85
N SER A 29 4.43 11.95 -6.78
CA SER A 29 3.91 12.57 -5.57
C SER A 29 3.86 11.50 -4.49
N LYS A 30 4.76 11.60 -3.51
CA LYS A 30 4.79 10.67 -2.38
C LYS A 30 3.51 10.90 -1.59
N LYS A 31 2.62 9.91 -1.52
CA LYS A 31 1.41 9.99 -0.70
C LYS A 31 1.82 10.37 0.72
N THR A 32 1.26 11.45 1.24
CA THR A 32 1.47 11.89 2.62
C THR A 32 0.33 11.36 3.49
N PHE A 33 0.66 10.70 4.58
CA PHE A 33 -0.30 10.19 5.55
C PHE A 33 -0.27 11.05 6.82
N PRO A 34 -1.38 11.13 7.59
CA PRO A 34 -1.41 11.87 8.85
C PRO A 34 -0.33 11.44 9.85
N LEU A 35 -0.03 10.14 9.93
CA LEU A 35 1.07 9.62 10.74
C LEU A 35 2.24 9.25 9.83
N GLN A 36 3.35 9.93 10.02
CA GLN A 36 4.61 9.69 9.31
C GLN A 36 5.72 9.41 10.33
N LEU A 37 6.23 8.18 10.31
CA LEU A 37 7.39 7.77 11.07
C LEU A 37 8.49 7.34 10.10
N SER A 38 9.74 7.55 10.48
CA SER A 38 10.89 7.00 9.77
C SER A 38 10.89 5.47 9.82
N GLU A 39 11.59 4.83 8.90
CA GLU A 39 11.73 3.37 8.90
C GLU A 39 12.31 2.85 10.24
N ALA A 40 13.30 3.54 10.79
CA ALA A 40 13.90 3.18 12.07
C ALA A 40 12.88 3.24 13.23
N GLN A 41 11.98 4.24 13.22
CA GLN A 41 10.91 4.34 14.21
C GLN A 41 9.89 3.22 14.06
N TRP A 42 9.48 2.88 12.80
CA TRP A 42 8.60 1.76 12.53
C TRP A 42 9.20 0.42 12.96
N ARG A 43 10.50 0.16 12.68
CA ARG A 43 11.20 -1.04 13.13
C ARG A 43 11.30 -1.16 14.65
N LYS A 44 11.33 -0.05 15.35
CA LYS A 44 11.33 -0.02 16.82
C LYS A 44 9.95 -0.26 17.41
N LEU A 45 8.90 0.20 16.71
CA LEU A 45 7.51 0.10 17.15
C LEU A 45 6.87 -1.26 16.86
N LEU A 46 7.22 -1.88 15.72
CA LEU A 46 6.57 -3.08 15.20
C LEU A 46 7.46 -4.32 15.35
N PRO A 47 6.91 -5.47 15.77
CA PRO A 47 7.55 -6.75 15.57
C PRO A 47 7.93 -6.96 14.10
N TYR A 48 8.99 -7.72 13.86
CA TYR A 48 9.55 -7.91 12.51
C TYR A 48 8.49 -8.29 11.47
N ASP A 49 7.66 -9.31 11.77
CA ASP A 49 6.66 -9.82 10.81
C ASP A 49 5.59 -8.78 10.48
N ARG A 50 5.12 -8.03 11.48
CA ARG A 50 4.19 -6.91 11.29
C ARG A 50 4.82 -5.79 10.48
N PHE A 51 6.10 -5.50 10.69
CA PHE A 51 6.83 -4.51 9.90
C PHE A 51 6.91 -4.95 8.43
N GLN A 52 7.21 -6.24 8.15
CA GLN A 52 7.26 -6.74 6.78
C GLN A 52 5.91 -6.56 6.06
N VAL A 53 4.80 -6.90 6.72
CA VAL A 53 3.46 -6.74 6.13
C VAL A 53 3.10 -5.26 5.96
N LEU A 54 3.17 -4.47 7.03
CA LEU A 54 2.65 -3.10 7.04
C LEU A 54 3.50 -2.10 6.24
N ARG A 55 4.82 -2.35 6.09
CA ARG A 55 5.77 -1.37 5.51
C ARG A 55 6.47 -1.85 4.25
N ASN A 56 6.54 -3.16 4.03
CA ASN A 56 7.17 -3.77 2.87
C ASN A 56 6.18 -4.55 1.98
N ASP A 57 4.86 -4.38 2.23
CA ASP A 57 3.76 -5.01 1.48
C ASP A 57 3.91 -6.55 1.36
N ALA A 58 4.45 -7.18 2.39
CA ALA A 58 4.52 -8.63 2.46
C ALA A 58 3.13 -9.24 2.71
N THR A 59 2.98 -10.50 2.37
CA THR A 59 1.76 -11.27 2.64
C THR A 59 2.11 -12.41 3.60
N GLU A 60 1.34 -12.55 4.68
CA GLU A 60 1.46 -13.69 5.59
C GLU A 60 1.01 -15.00 4.91
N PRO A 61 1.50 -16.18 5.33
CA PRO A 61 1.02 -17.46 4.80
C PRO A 61 -0.49 -17.64 5.02
N SER A 62 -1.17 -18.25 4.05
CA SER A 62 -2.59 -18.60 4.19
C SER A 62 -2.79 -19.50 5.41
N GLY A 63 -3.82 -19.24 6.21
CA GLY A 63 -4.16 -19.99 7.41
C GLY A 63 -3.30 -19.69 8.64
N SER A 64 -2.29 -18.81 8.55
CA SER A 64 -1.37 -18.53 9.66
C SER A 64 -1.96 -17.68 10.77
N SER A 65 -2.92 -16.83 10.45
CA SER A 65 -3.49 -15.89 11.41
C SER A 65 -4.51 -16.54 12.35
N ALA A 66 -4.34 -16.34 13.66
CA ALA A 66 -5.36 -16.69 14.65
C ALA A 66 -6.68 -15.92 14.43
N LEU A 67 -6.61 -14.74 13.83
CA LEU A 67 -7.80 -13.91 13.54
C LEU A 67 -8.75 -14.54 12.51
N ASN A 68 -8.32 -15.59 11.79
CA ASN A 68 -9.24 -16.35 10.94
C ASN A 68 -10.39 -16.97 11.76
N LYS A 69 -10.06 -17.46 12.97
CA LYS A 69 -10.98 -18.12 13.88
C LYS A 69 -11.54 -17.22 14.98
N GLU A 70 -11.25 -15.92 14.93
CA GLU A 70 -11.81 -14.96 15.89
C GLU A 70 -13.27 -14.70 15.55
N GLU A 71 -14.18 -15.07 16.46
CA GLU A 71 -15.63 -14.97 16.29
C GLU A 71 -16.29 -14.03 17.31
N ASN A 72 -15.52 -13.54 18.28
CA ASN A 72 -16.05 -12.63 19.29
C ASN A 72 -16.47 -11.29 18.69
N ALA A 73 -17.44 -10.64 19.34
CA ALA A 73 -17.81 -9.27 18.99
C ALA A 73 -16.67 -8.30 19.32
N GLY A 74 -16.36 -7.40 18.38
CA GLY A 74 -15.28 -6.44 18.59
C GLY A 74 -14.87 -5.69 17.33
N THR A 75 -13.78 -4.95 17.47
CA THR A 75 -13.22 -4.08 16.43
C THR A 75 -11.82 -4.52 16.03
N TYR A 76 -11.57 -4.56 14.73
CA TYR A 76 -10.24 -4.81 14.17
C TYR A 76 -9.57 -3.46 13.87
N THR A 77 -8.45 -3.18 14.53
CA THR A 77 -7.69 -1.95 14.38
C THR A 77 -6.41 -2.18 13.60
N CYS A 78 -5.89 -1.12 12.96
CA CYS A 78 -4.58 -1.16 12.30
C CYS A 78 -3.48 -1.48 13.31
N ALA A 79 -2.70 -2.54 13.08
CA ALA A 79 -1.62 -2.93 13.98
C ALA A 79 -0.50 -1.87 14.09
N GLY A 80 -0.40 -0.97 13.10
CA GLY A 80 0.59 0.10 13.09
C GLY A 80 0.20 1.35 13.88
N CYS A 81 -1.09 1.71 13.90
CA CYS A 81 -1.49 3.01 14.46
C CYS A 81 -2.82 3.00 15.24
N ASN A 82 -3.38 1.83 15.48
CA ASN A 82 -4.62 1.62 16.21
C ASN A 82 -5.90 2.23 15.57
N LEU A 83 -5.84 2.74 14.32
CA LEU A 83 -7.04 3.22 13.64
C LEU A 83 -8.05 2.08 13.49
N PRO A 84 -9.32 2.23 13.92
CA PRO A 84 -10.36 1.24 13.72
C PRO A 84 -10.62 1.03 12.22
N LEU A 85 -10.52 -0.21 11.72
CA LEU A 85 -10.67 -0.50 10.30
C LEU A 85 -11.92 -1.33 9.99
N PHE A 86 -12.20 -2.35 10.79
CA PHE A 86 -13.33 -3.25 10.57
C PHE A 86 -14.05 -3.59 11.87
N SER A 87 -15.33 -3.94 11.73
CA SER A 87 -16.14 -4.53 12.80
C SER A 87 -16.25 -6.05 12.60
N SER A 88 -16.33 -6.81 13.68
CA SER A 88 -16.61 -8.25 13.64
C SER A 88 -17.92 -8.60 12.93
N VAL A 89 -18.91 -7.69 12.96
CA VAL A 89 -20.20 -7.84 12.26
C VAL A 89 -20.01 -7.99 10.74
N ASN A 90 -18.94 -7.42 10.19
CA ASN A 90 -18.66 -7.43 8.77
C ASN A 90 -17.68 -8.55 8.38
N LYS A 91 -17.19 -9.32 9.36
CA LYS A 91 -16.28 -10.44 9.13
C LYS A 91 -17.04 -11.68 8.64
N TYR A 92 -16.39 -12.44 7.76
CA TYR A 92 -16.89 -13.74 7.32
C TYR A 92 -15.74 -14.65 6.92
N ASP A 93 -16.00 -15.96 6.90
CA ASP A 93 -15.04 -16.92 6.37
C ASP A 93 -15.15 -16.99 4.85
N SER A 94 -14.11 -16.51 4.18
CA SER A 94 -14.02 -16.57 2.71
C SER A 94 -13.42 -17.86 2.16
N GLY A 95 -12.97 -18.77 3.04
CA GLY A 95 -12.25 -19.98 2.64
C GLY A 95 -10.84 -19.75 2.08
N THR A 96 -10.35 -18.50 2.03
CA THR A 96 -9.03 -18.18 1.45
C THR A 96 -7.88 -18.30 2.43
N GLY A 97 -8.17 -18.40 3.73
CA GLY A 97 -7.19 -18.52 4.81
C GLY A 97 -6.65 -17.18 5.32
N TRP A 98 -7.28 -16.07 4.97
CA TRP A 98 -7.01 -14.76 5.52
C TRP A 98 -8.28 -14.14 6.11
N PRO A 99 -8.19 -13.34 7.21
CA PRO A 99 -9.34 -12.61 7.72
C PRO A 99 -10.00 -11.78 6.63
N SER A 100 -11.30 -11.95 6.44
CA SER A 100 -12.04 -11.32 5.34
C SER A 100 -13.24 -10.55 5.85
N PHE A 101 -13.47 -9.36 5.26
CA PHE A 101 -14.57 -8.47 5.62
C PHE A 101 -15.29 -8.03 4.34
N TRP A 102 -16.61 -7.82 4.41
CA TRP A 102 -17.38 -7.36 3.25
C TRP A 102 -17.48 -5.84 3.14
N GLN A 103 -17.13 -5.09 4.23
CA GLN A 103 -16.97 -3.64 4.21
C GLN A 103 -16.08 -3.17 5.37
N PRO A 104 -15.44 -1.99 5.28
CA PRO A 104 -14.76 -1.35 6.40
C PRO A 104 -15.77 -0.75 7.40
N LEU A 105 -15.29 -0.41 8.61
CA LEU A 105 -16.05 0.30 9.62
C LEU A 105 -16.42 1.71 9.14
N HIS A 106 -15.46 2.43 8.57
CA HIS A 106 -15.63 3.71 7.89
C HIS A 106 -14.83 3.71 6.61
N ALA A 107 -15.44 4.14 5.49
CA ALA A 107 -14.77 4.17 4.19
C ALA A 107 -13.51 5.04 4.21
N ASP A 108 -13.53 6.16 4.94
CA ASP A 108 -12.41 7.11 5.03
C ASP A 108 -11.21 6.57 5.82
N ASN A 109 -11.36 5.46 6.55
CA ASN A 109 -10.25 4.81 7.26
C ASN A 109 -9.39 3.92 6.35
N ILE A 110 -9.82 3.74 5.09
CA ILE A 110 -9.16 2.89 4.08
C ILE A 110 -8.74 3.75 2.88
N GLY A 111 -7.47 3.68 2.52
CA GLY A 111 -6.97 4.17 1.23
C GLY A 111 -6.74 3.04 0.25
N THR A 112 -6.82 3.30 -1.04
CA THR A 112 -6.59 2.29 -2.09
C THR A 112 -5.52 2.70 -3.08
N THR A 113 -4.86 1.71 -3.68
CA THR A 113 -3.86 1.88 -4.75
C THR A 113 -3.97 0.72 -5.74
N LYS A 114 -3.70 0.97 -7.00
CA LYS A 114 -3.58 -0.10 -7.99
C LYS A 114 -2.25 -0.82 -7.79
N ASP A 115 -2.31 -2.14 -7.63
CA ASP A 115 -1.16 -3.01 -7.50
C ASP A 115 -0.95 -3.78 -8.82
N PHE A 116 0.23 -3.59 -9.43
CA PHE A 116 0.65 -4.21 -10.69
C PHE A 116 1.77 -5.25 -10.49
N LYS A 117 2.01 -5.70 -9.25
CA LYS A 117 3.06 -6.70 -8.95
C LYS A 117 2.81 -8.07 -9.59
N LEU A 118 1.55 -8.38 -9.90
CA LEU A 118 1.15 -9.60 -10.60
C LEU A 118 0.68 -9.29 -12.03
N ILE A 119 0.52 -10.34 -12.85
CA ILE A 119 0.04 -10.24 -14.24
C ILE A 119 -1.32 -9.53 -14.32
N LEU A 120 -2.23 -9.83 -13.40
CA LEU A 120 -3.52 -9.16 -13.29
C LEU A 120 -3.45 -8.04 -12.25
N PRO A 121 -3.83 -6.80 -12.62
CA PRO A 121 -3.89 -5.69 -11.67
C PRO A 121 -4.87 -6.00 -10.53
N ARG A 122 -4.45 -5.72 -9.30
CA ARG A 122 -5.28 -5.83 -8.10
C ARG A 122 -5.51 -4.45 -7.49
N THR A 123 -6.50 -4.35 -6.62
CA THR A 123 -6.69 -3.18 -5.79
C THR A 123 -6.13 -3.48 -4.40
N GLU A 124 -4.95 -2.93 -4.12
CA GLU A 124 -4.37 -2.90 -2.78
C GLU A 124 -5.11 -1.91 -1.91
N TYR A 125 -5.25 -2.19 -0.61
CA TYR A 125 -5.72 -1.22 0.35
C TYR A 125 -4.81 -1.12 1.57
N HIS A 126 -4.80 0.08 2.15
CA HIS A 126 -3.94 0.45 3.26
C HIS A 126 -4.69 1.32 4.26
N CYS A 127 -4.18 1.39 5.47
CA CYS A 127 -4.68 2.28 6.50
C CYS A 127 -4.54 3.75 6.07
N ALA A 128 -5.64 4.52 6.09
CA ALA A 128 -5.63 5.92 5.65
C ALA A 128 -4.77 6.83 6.56
N ARG A 129 -4.55 6.46 7.84
CA ARG A 129 -3.76 7.24 8.79
C ARG A 129 -2.26 7.04 8.64
N CYS A 130 -1.77 5.81 8.56
CA CYS A 130 -0.33 5.52 8.58
C CYS A 130 0.22 4.96 7.26
N GLY A 131 -0.66 4.70 6.27
CA GLY A 131 -0.28 4.10 5.00
C GLY A 131 0.15 2.63 5.10
N GLY A 132 -0.07 1.97 6.24
CA GLY A 132 0.30 0.58 6.42
C GLY A 132 -0.53 -0.36 5.53
N HIS A 133 0.16 -1.20 4.74
CA HIS A 133 -0.48 -2.19 3.89
C HIS A 133 -1.35 -3.13 4.72
N GLN A 134 -2.58 -3.35 4.27
CA GLN A 134 -3.53 -4.25 4.92
C GLN A 134 -3.77 -5.51 4.09
N GLY A 135 -3.94 -5.38 2.79
CA GLY A 135 -4.25 -6.47 1.88
C GLY A 135 -4.83 -5.98 0.56
N HIS A 136 -5.74 -6.77 -0.01
CA HIS A 136 -6.34 -6.47 -1.31
C HIS A 136 -7.86 -6.58 -1.28
N ILE A 137 -8.52 -5.84 -2.18
CA ILE A 137 -9.97 -5.86 -2.37
C ILE A 137 -10.28 -6.66 -3.61
N PHE A 138 -11.25 -7.58 -3.49
CA PHE A 138 -11.76 -8.42 -4.55
C PHE A 138 -13.27 -8.21 -4.72
N ASP A 139 -13.81 -8.57 -5.89
CA ASP A 139 -15.22 -8.43 -6.25
C ASP A 139 -15.99 -9.77 -6.11
N ASP A 140 -15.52 -10.62 -5.23
CA ASP A 140 -16.04 -11.98 -4.96
C ASP A 140 -16.61 -12.14 -3.55
N GLY A 141 -16.93 -11.03 -2.89
CA GLY A 141 -17.50 -11.00 -1.54
C GLY A 141 -19.01 -11.20 -1.52
N PRO A 142 -19.58 -11.34 -0.31
CA PRO A 142 -21.02 -11.51 -0.14
C PRO A 142 -21.80 -10.20 -0.33
N ARG A 143 -23.12 -10.32 -0.47
CA ARG A 143 -24.01 -9.17 -0.34
C ARG A 143 -23.88 -8.55 1.04
N PRO A 144 -24.12 -7.21 1.22
CA PRO A 144 -24.69 -6.29 0.24
C PRO A 144 -23.66 -5.67 -0.72
N THR A 145 -22.36 -5.70 -0.43
CA THR A 145 -21.36 -4.95 -1.21
C THR A 145 -20.79 -5.71 -2.39
N GLY A 146 -20.78 -7.04 -2.34
CA GLY A 146 -20.06 -7.87 -3.30
C GLY A 146 -18.53 -7.77 -3.17
N LYS A 147 -18.02 -7.05 -2.16
CA LYS A 147 -16.59 -6.84 -1.94
C LYS A 147 -16.06 -7.79 -0.89
N ARG A 148 -14.81 -8.23 -1.09
CA ARG A 148 -14.02 -8.93 -0.09
C ARG A 148 -12.74 -8.14 0.20
N TYR A 149 -12.64 -7.60 1.39
CA TYR A 149 -11.41 -7.04 1.94
C TYR A 149 -10.62 -8.19 2.56
N CYS A 150 -9.68 -8.74 1.77
CA CYS A 150 -8.79 -9.82 2.21
C CYS A 150 -7.62 -9.19 2.97
N ASN A 151 -7.56 -9.43 4.28
CA ASN A 151 -6.64 -8.71 5.16
C ASN A 151 -5.55 -9.63 5.69
N ASN A 152 -4.30 -9.15 5.74
CA ASN A 152 -3.28 -9.81 6.52
C ASN A 152 -3.61 -9.70 8.01
N GLY A 153 -3.71 -10.79 8.74
CA GLY A 153 -3.99 -10.75 10.18
C GLY A 153 -2.85 -10.08 10.97
N LEU A 154 -1.60 -10.19 10.49
CA LEU A 154 -0.47 -9.44 11.05
C LEU A 154 -0.64 -7.93 10.96
N ALA A 155 -1.42 -7.42 10.01
CA ALA A 155 -1.72 -6.01 9.88
C ALA A 155 -2.84 -5.52 10.81
N LEU A 156 -3.51 -6.44 11.53
CA LEU A 156 -4.63 -6.15 12.44
C LEU A 156 -4.29 -6.45 13.90
N LYS A 157 -5.02 -5.79 14.78
CA LYS A 157 -5.23 -6.17 16.18
C LYS A 157 -6.74 -6.29 16.40
N PHE A 158 -7.16 -7.30 17.13
CA PHE A 158 -8.55 -7.43 17.57
C PHE A 158 -8.68 -6.79 18.96
N VAL A 159 -9.77 -6.04 19.16
CA VAL A 159 -10.17 -5.43 20.42
C VAL A 159 -11.59 -5.91 20.71
N PRO A 160 -11.81 -6.67 21.78
CA PRO A 160 -13.15 -7.10 22.19
C PRO A 160 -14.11 -5.91 22.41
N GLU A 161 -15.41 -6.14 22.25
CA GLU A 161 -16.42 -5.06 22.34
C GLU A 161 -16.50 -4.44 23.73
N ASP A 162 -16.19 -5.22 24.77
CA ASP A 162 -16.19 -4.79 26.17
C ASP A 162 -14.89 -4.06 26.60
N GLU A 163 -13.91 -3.97 25.70
CA GLU A 163 -12.67 -3.26 25.93
C GLU A 163 -12.66 -1.89 25.22
N ALA A 164 -12.01 -0.91 25.86
CA ALA A 164 -11.80 0.38 25.24
C ALA A 164 -10.81 0.27 24.07
N LEU A 165 -11.12 0.97 22.96
CA LEU A 165 -10.18 1.05 21.86
C LEU A 165 -8.88 1.73 22.32
N PRO A 166 -7.70 1.21 21.90
CA PRO A 166 -6.44 1.81 22.26
C PRO A 166 -6.28 3.18 21.61
N ASP A 167 -5.57 4.08 22.28
CA ASP A 167 -5.22 5.39 21.74
C ASP A 167 -4.51 5.27 20.40
N LEU A 168 -4.77 6.24 19.53
CA LEU A 168 -4.05 6.35 18.25
C LEU A 168 -2.57 6.65 18.49
N VAL A 169 -1.68 5.87 17.86
CA VAL A 169 -0.25 6.12 17.84
C VAL A 169 0.07 7.40 17.07
#